data_8b7024a67d780d0e5ee4ce9ff3efe8f9
#
_entry.id   8b7024a67d780d0e5ee4ce9ff3efe8f9
#
_cell.length_a   1.000
_cell.length_b   1.000
_cell.length_c   1.000
_cell.angle_alpha   90.00
_cell.angle_beta   90.00
_cell.angle_gamma   90.00
#
_symmetry.space_group_name_H-M   'P 1'
#
loop_
_entity.id
_entity.type
_entity.pdbx_description
1 polymer ?
#
loop_
_entity_poly.entity_id
_entity_poly.type
_entity_poly.pdbx_seq_one_letter_code
_entity_poly.pdbx_strand_id
1 'polypeptide(L)'
;GAHPILMSLTPRDAYDENDKIVRVDKTFGLWAKQVAEQEGVPFVDLNGISAAKLDSYGHWKEKYHFYKDHIHTSRFGAMMNARSAAEGLAESKDPSLAPLQAMMVNVALPTENFKREPGKPVVFFTGDSTVKNADKDEDGMWGWGSQAYTIFNPKKITCVNAAKAGRSSRSYLNEGRWEKVYNSLQPGDYVLIEFGHNDICSLTDKKMRGSIPCAKDTCNVYQMQESKQFEVVYSFGWYLKKFIQDVYEKGAHPILVSLTPRNEWPHGKMERRNDTYGKWYREVVAETDRKSVG
;
A
#
# COMPACT_ATOMS: atom_id res chain seq x y z
N GLY A 1 -7.60 -38.97 7.86
CA GLY A 1 -7.75 -38.05 8.94
C GLY A 1 -7.26 -36.66 8.57
N ALA A 2 -7.64 -35.63 9.30
CA ALA A 2 -7.10 -34.28 9.12
C ALA A 2 -5.73 -34.16 9.80
N HIS A 3 -4.89 -33.29 9.27
CA HIS A 3 -3.57 -33.00 9.85
C HIS A 3 -3.63 -31.61 10.50
N PRO A 4 -3.68 -31.49 11.85
CA PRO A 4 -3.72 -30.22 12.53
C PRO A 4 -2.33 -29.53 12.46
N ILE A 5 -2.34 -28.20 12.35
CA ILE A 5 -1.17 -27.34 12.45
C ILE A 5 -1.51 -26.26 13.46
N LEU A 6 -0.73 -26.10 14.51
CA LEU A 6 -0.93 -25.05 15.47
C LEU A 6 -0.13 -23.79 15.08
N MET A 7 -0.73 -22.63 15.28
CA MET A 7 -0.07 -21.34 15.05
C MET A 7 -0.20 -20.47 16.29
N SER A 8 0.82 -19.63 16.56
CA SER A 8 0.68 -18.58 17.56
C SER A 8 -0.31 -17.51 17.08
N LEU A 9 -0.82 -16.69 18.00
CA LEU A 9 -1.78 -15.63 17.73
C LEU A 9 -1.20 -14.57 16.78
N THR A 10 -2.05 -13.92 15.98
CA THR A 10 -1.64 -12.68 15.29
C THR A 10 -1.24 -11.61 16.30
N PRO A 11 -0.28 -10.73 15.99
CA PRO A 11 0.10 -9.66 16.90
C PRO A 11 -1.03 -8.64 17.07
N ARG A 12 -0.99 -7.91 18.17
CA ARG A 12 -1.83 -6.74 18.46
C ARG A 12 -1.04 -5.46 18.18
N ASP A 13 -1.75 -4.36 17.97
CA ASP A 13 -1.19 -3.01 17.97
C ASP A 13 -0.90 -2.59 19.42
N ALA A 14 0.15 -3.14 19.98
CA ALA A 14 0.61 -2.90 21.35
C ALA A 14 2.13 -3.05 21.40
N TYR A 15 2.78 -2.13 22.14
CA TYR A 15 4.23 -2.02 22.22
C TYR A 15 4.76 -2.37 23.60
N ASP A 16 5.93 -2.94 23.63
CA ASP A 16 6.70 -3.14 24.86
C ASP A 16 7.54 -1.89 25.21
N GLU A 17 8.31 -1.99 26.31
CA GLU A 17 9.18 -0.92 26.80
C GLU A 17 10.33 -0.55 25.83
N ASN A 18 10.63 -1.38 24.85
CA ASN A 18 11.65 -1.18 23.83
C ASN A 18 11.05 -0.70 22.50
N ASP A 19 9.80 -0.27 22.52
CA ASP A 19 9.09 0.22 21.35
C ASP A 19 8.93 -0.84 20.24
N LYS A 20 8.74 -2.11 20.64
CA LYS A 20 8.52 -3.25 19.78
C LYS A 20 7.13 -3.83 19.98
N ILE A 21 6.55 -4.35 18.93
CA ILE A 21 5.27 -5.08 19.01
C ILE A 21 5.39 -6.20 20.05
N VAL A 22 4.45 -6.24 20.99
CA VAL A 22 4.42 -7.24 22.07
C VAL A 22 4.34 -8.64 21.49
N ARG A 23 5.27 -9.51 21.92
CA ARG A 23 5.31 -10.92 21.56
C ARG A 23 4.47 -11.76 22.52
N VAL A 24 3.98 -12.89 22.04
CA VAL A 24 3.25 -13.88 22.85
C VAL A 24 4.07 -15.14 23.15
N ASP A 25 5.39 -15.06 22.91
CA ASP A 25 6.37 -16.14 23.06
C ASP A 25 6.58 -16.63 24.51
N LYS A 26 6.12 -15.85 25.49
CA LYS A 26 6.16 -16.21 26.93
C LYS A 26 4.77 -16.56 27.51
N THR A 27 3.74 -16.49 26.69
CA THR A 27 2.35 -16.70 27.09
C THR A 27 1.61 -17.64 26.14
N PHE A 28 0.55 -17.19 25.49
CA PHE A 28 -0.28 -18.02 24.60
C PHE A 28 0.49 -18.67 23.45
N GLY A 29 1.51 -17.98 22.90
CA GLY A 29 2.38 -18.56 21.87
C GLY A 29 3.22 -19.71 22.40
N LEU A 30 3.80 -19.56 23.60
CA LEU A 30 4.52 -20.63 24.30
C LEU A 30 3.61 -21.82 24.57
N TRP A 31 2.41 -21.57 25.11
CA TRP A 31 1.47 -22.66 25.41
C TRP A 31 1.02 -23.39 24.16
N ALA A 32 0.73 -22.67 23.08
CA ALA A 32 0.40 -23.30 21.79
C ALA A 32 1.54 -24.18 21.27
N LYS A 33 2.79 -23.71 21.39
CA LYS A 33 3.99 -24.48 21.03
C LYS A 33 4.11 -25.75 21.87
N GLN A 34 3.95 -25.63 23.20
CA GLN A 34 4.03 -26.78 24.11
C GLN A 34 2.95 -27.84 23.81
N VAL A 35 1.73 -27.39 23.50
CA VAL A 35 0.65 -28.31 23.08
C VAL A 35 1.02 -28.98 21.77
N ALA A 36 1.55 -28.25 20.80
CA ALA A 36 1.99 -28.84 19.53
C ALA A 36 3.06 -29.91 19.72
N GLU A 37 4.03 -29.64 20.60
CA GLU A 37 5.08 -30.60 20.95
C GLU A 37 4.52 -31.85 21.64
N GLN A 38 3.58 -31.69 22.58
CA GLN A 38 2.93 -32.80 23.29
C GLN A 38 2.10 -33.69 22.38
N GLU A 39 1.38 -33.07 21.45
CA GLU A 39 0.51 -33.78 20.50
C GLU A 39 1.23 -34.25 19.23
N GLY A 40 2.53 -33.92 19.10
CA GLY A 40 3.33 -34.29 17.94
C GLY A 40 2.86 -33.67 16.62
N VAL A 41 2.37 -32.42 16.68
CA VAL A 41 1.85 -31.70 15.52
C VAL A 41 2.73 -30.48 15.20
N PRO A 42 2.78 -30.03 13.91
CA PRO A 42 3.57 -28.88 13.53
C PRO A 42 3.14 -27.60 14.26
N PHE A 43 4.11 -26.73 14.55
CA PHE A 43 3.90 -25.38 15.09
C PHE A 43 4.48 -24.32 14.18
N VAL A 44 3.74 -23.24 13.96
CA VAL A 44 4.19 -22.03 13.22
C VAL A 44 4.11 -20.81 14.14
N ASP A 45 5.21 -20.10 14.31
CA ASP A 45 5.25 -18.85 15.07
C ASP A 45 4.78 -17.67 14.21
N LEU A 46 3.48 -17.63 13.92
CA LEU A 46 2.85 -16.55 13.17
C LEU A 46 3.03 -15.19 13.85
N ASN A 47 2.97 -15.14 15.21
CA ASN A 47 3.17 -13.92 15.97
C ASN A 47 4.55 -13.33 15.76
N GLY A 48 5.58 -14.14 15.94
CA GLY A 48 6.98 -13.69 15.78
C GLY A 48 7.26 -13.14 14.39
N ILE A 49 6.82 -13.87 13.34
CA ILE A 49 7.02 -13.48 11.95
C ILE A 49 6.28 -12.19 11.62
N SER A 50 4.99 -12.09 11.97
CA SER A 50 4.17 -10.90 11.69
C SER A 50 4.64 -9.68 12.50
N ALA A 51 4.97 -9.86 13.76
CA ALA A 51 5.43 -8.78 14.62
C ALA A 51 6.79 -8.24 14.19
N ALA A 52 7.71 -9.09 13.71
CA ALA A 52 8.98 -8.63 13.14
C ALA A 52 8.77 -7.71 11.91
N LYS A 53 7.77 -8.02 11.07
CA LYS A 53 7.40 -7.16 9.94
C LYS A 53 6.84 -5.83 10.42
N LEU A 54 5.92 -5.84 11.40
CA LEU A 54 5.37 -4.61 11.97
C LEU A 54 6.47 -3.73 12.58
N ASP A 55 7.40 -4.31 13.34
CA ASP A 55 8.56 -3.58 13.86
C ASP A 55 9.40 -2.91 12.77
N SER A 56 9.51 -3.55 11.61
CA SER A 56 10.27 -2.99 10.48
C SER A 56 9.58 -1.82 9.81
N TYR A 57 8.25 -1.74 9.91
CA TYR A 57 7.46 -0.67 9.29
C TYR A 57 7.51 0.64 10.09
N GLY A 58 7.63 0.55 11.41
CA GLY A 58 7.54 1.67 12.34
C GLY A 58 6.10 2.17 12.53
N HIS A 59 5.87 2.92 13.62
CA HIS A 59 4.55 3.35 14.11
C HIS A 59 3.62 3.97 13.08
N TRP A 60 4.17 4.68 12.09
CA TRP A 60 3.35 5.33 11.09
C TRP A 60 2.69 4.36 10.12
N LYS A 61 3.39 3.29 9.75
CA LYS A 61 2.91 2.34 8.76
C LYS A 61 2.09 1.22 9.38
N GLU A 62 2.47 0.76 10.56
CA GLU A 62 1.78 -0.36 11.16
C GLU A 62 0.33 -0.05 11.53
N LYS A 63 -0.01 1.22 11.89
CA LYS A 63 -1.39 1.65 12.13
C LYS A 63 -2.32 1.38 10.93
N TYR A 64 -1.78 1.26 9.71
CA TYR A 64 -2.57 0.89 8.53
C TYR A 64 -2.90 -0.61 8.48
N HIS A 65 -2.25 -1.42 9.31
CA HIS A 65 -2.49 -2.85 9.40
C HIS A 65 -3.62 -3.20 10.38
N PHE A 66 -4.04 -2.26 11.22
CA PHE A 66 -5.15 -2.42 12.16
C PHE A 66 -6.38 -1.60 11.75
N TYR A 67 -7.56 -2.02 12.23
CA TYR A 67 -8.83 -1.40 11.90
C TYR A 67 -9.62 -1.06 13.14
N LYS A 68 -9.72 0.23 13.45
CA LYS A 68 -10.47 0.80 14.57
C LYS A 68 -10.06 0.39 15.99
N ASP A 69 -9.38 -0.70 16.17
CA ASP A 69 -8.88 -1.16 17.46
C ASP A 69 -7.49 -1.81 17.31
N HIS A 70 -6.95 -2.28 18.42
CA HIS A 70 -5.62 -2.87 18.52
C HIS A 70 -5.57 -4.38 18.22
N ILE A 71 -6.65 -4.98 17.76
CA ILE A 71 -6.76 -6.44 17.53
C ILE A 71 -7.13 -6.73 16.07
N HIS A 72 -8.20 -6.08 15.59
CA HIS A 72 -8.76 -6.40 14.28
C HIS A 72 -7.92 -5.76 13.18
N THR A 73 -7.53 -6.58 12.23
CA THR A 73 -6.68 -6.13 11.13
C THR A 73 -7.47 -5.46 10.01
N SER A 74 -6.85 -4.47 9.38
CA SER A 74 -7.27 -3.97 8.08
C SER A 74 -7.01 -5.04 7.00
N ARG A 75 -7.43 -4.77 5.75
CA ARG A 75 -7.07 -5.61 4.61
C ARG A 75 -5.56 -5.82 4.50
N PHE A 76 -4.76 -4.78 4.76
CA PHE A 76 -3.28 -4.85 4.68
C PHE A 76 -2.72 -5.74 5.78
N GLY A 77 -3.20 -5.59 7.01
CA GLY A 77 -2.81 -6.46 8.12
C GLY A 77 -3.21 -7.91 7.89
N ALA A 78 -4.41 -8.15 7.36
CA ALA A 78 -4.85 -9.50 7.02
C ALA A 78 -3.95 -10.13 5.93
N MET A 79 -3.59 -9.37 4.88
CA MET A 79 -2.66 -9.83 3.85
C MET A 79 -1.26 -10.10 4.40
N MET A 80 -0.75 -9.23 5.27
CA MET A 80 0.54 -9.41 5.93
C MET A 80 0.55 -10.69 6.78
N ASN A 81 -0.47 -10.89 7.61
CA ASN A 81 -0.59 -12.10 8.45
C ASN A 81 -0.70 -13.37 7.60
N ALA A 82 -1.46 -13.34 6.50
CA ALA A 82 -1.56 -14.47 5.58
C ALA A 82 -0.20 -14.83 4.94
N ARG A 83 0.57 -13.81 4.53
CA ARG A 83 1.94 -14.01 4.02
C ARG A 83 2.86 -14.56 5.10
N SER A 84 2.77 -14.05 6.33
CA SER A 84 3.57 -14.55 7.46
C SER A 84 3.26 -16.01 7.80
N ALA A 85 1.98 -16.40 7.75
CA ALA A 85 1.59 -17.79 7.91
C ALA A 85 2.17 -18.68 6.80
N ALA A 86 2.10 -18.24 5.55
CA ALA A 86 2.67 -18.95 4.42
C ALA A 86 4.20 -19.08 4.52
N GLU A 87 4.90 -18.03 4.93
CA GLU A 87 6.35 -18.09 5.18
C GLU A 87 6.69 -19.11 6.28
N GLY A 88 6.01 -19.02 7.43
CA GLY A 88 6.24 -19.95 8.52
C GLY A 88 5.99 -21.42 8.13
N LEU A 89 4.99 -21.67 7.29
CA LEU A 89 4.75 -23.00 6.72
C LEU A 89 5.86 -23.43 5.76
N ALA A 90 6.29 -22.52 4.88
CA ALA A 90 7.33 -22.82 3.88
C ALA A 90 8.70 -23.07 4.51
N GLU A 91 9.04 -22.36 5.57
CA GLU A 91 10.32 -22.44 6.28
C GLU A 91 10.37 -23.56 7.33
N SER A 92 9.21 -24.13 7.67
CA SER A 92 9.14 -25.23 8.63
C SER A 92 9.93 -26.46 8.16
N LYS A 93 10.70 -27.04 9.07
CA LYS A 93 11.45 -28.26 8.85
C LYS A 93 10.68 -29.53 9.27
N ASP A 94 9.43 -29.40 9.68
CA ASP A 94 8.60 -30.52 10.06
C ASP A 94 8.25 -31.36 8.82
N PRO A 95 8.67 -32.64 8.76
CA PRO A 95 8.49 -33.47 7.57
C PRO A 95 7.01 -33.74 7.26
N SER A 96 6.11 -33.65 8.22
CA SER A 96 4.67 -33.84 8.02
C SER A 96 4.05 -32.71 7.16
N LEU A 97 4.71 -31.56 7.04
CA LEU A 97 4.30 -30.45 6.20
C LEU A 97 4.74 -30.56 4.73
N ALA A 98 5.63 -31.49 4.39
CA ALA A 98 6.14 -31.62 3.03
C ALA A 98 5.04 -31.73 1.95
N PRO A 99 3.94 -32.51 2.13
CA PRO A 99 2.86 -32.51 1.15
C PRO A 99 2.17 -31.15 0.98
N LEU A 100 1.96 -30.40 2.07
CA LEU A 100 1.37 -29.07 2.02
C LEU A 100 2.33 -28.08 1.36
N GLN A 101 3.61 -28.12 1.73
CA GLN A 101 4.65 -27.28 1.12
C GLN A 101 4.76 -27.49 -0.39
N ALA A 102 4.62 -28.72 -0.86
CA ALA A 102 4.61 -29.03 -2.29
C ALA A 102 3.40 -28.44 -3.05
N MET A 103 2.31 -28.15 -2.34
CA MET A 103 1.12 -27.49 -2.90
C MET A 103 1.18 -25.97 -2.84
N MET A 104 2.13 -25.43 -2.07
CA MET A 104 2.27 -23.98 -1.94
C MET A 104 2.82 -23.39 -3.24
N VAL A 105 2.12 -22.42 -3.78
CA VAL A 105 2.59 -21.65 -4.93
C VAL A 105 3.51 -20.57 -4.39
N ASN A 106 4.72 -20.50 -4.90
CA ASN A 106 5.57 -19.35 -4.68
C ASN A 106 4.95 -18.18 -5.47
N VAL A 107 3.99 -17.50 -4.85
CA VAL A 107 3.38 -16.31 -5.43
C VAL A 107 4.45 -15.24 -5.36
N ALA A 108 5.20 -15.09 -6.46
CA ALA A 108 6.02 -13.91 -6.64
C ALA A 108 5.15 -12.68 -6.37
N LEU A 109 5.61 -11.77 -5.52
CA LEU A 109 4.94 -10.49 -5.32
C LEU A 109 4.69 -9.87 -6.70
N PRO A 110 3.52 -9.27 -6.97
CA PRO A 110 3.24 -8.68 -8.25
C PRO A 110 4.28 -7.59 -8.53
N THR A 111 5.28 -7.93 -9.29
CA THR A 111 6.26 -7.02 -9.85
C THR A 111 5.88 -6.76 -11.30
N GLU A 112 5.92 -5.50 -11.70
CA GLU A 112 5.98 -5.18 -13.11
C GLU A 112 7.46 -5.03 -13.45
N ASN A 113 7.94 -5.68 -14.52
CA ASN A 113 9.30 -5.50 -15.00
C ASN A 113 9.42 -4.10 -15.62
N PHE A 114 9.45 -3.09 -14.76
CA PHE A 114 9.80 -1.75 -15.19
C PHE A 114 11.26 -1.77 -15.66
N LYS A 115 11.48 -1.28 -16.88
CA LYS A 115 12.79 -1.24 -17.48
C LYS A 115 13.70 -0.33 -16.65
N ARG A 116 14.63 -0.94 -15.93
CA ARG A 116 15.60 -0.26 -15.07
C ARG A 116 16.99 -0.40 -15.69
N GLU A 117 17.70 0.71 -15.83
CA GLU A 117 19.09 0.68 -16.26
C GLU A 117 20.01 0.61 -15.03
N PRO A 118 21.04 -0.25 -15.04
CA PRO A 118 21.98 -0.36 -13.93
C PRO A 118 22.64 0.99 -13.57
N GLY A 119 22.74 1.28 -12.28
CA GLY A 119 23.41 2.48 -11.76
C GLY A 119 22.64 3.78 -11.90
N LYS A 120 21.38 3.75 -12.37
CA LYS A 120 20.53 4.94 -12.47
C LYS A 120 19.31 4.80 -11.55
N PRO A 121 18.94 5.86 -10.82
CA PRO A 121 17.65 5.89 -10.13
C PRO A 121 16.50 5.91 -11.15
N VAL A 122 15.33 5.51 -10.70
CA VAL A 122 14.10 5.60 -11.48
C VAL A 122 13.22 6.70 -10.92
N VAL A 123 12.58 7.47 -11.80
CA VAL A 123 11.47 8.32 -11.45
C VAL A 123 10.17 7.69 -11.94
N PHE A 124 9.30 7.32 -11.00
CA PHE A 124 7.98 6.80 -11.28
C PHE A 124 6.96 7.93 -11.28
N PHE A 125 6.13 7.97 -12.31
CA PHE A 125 4.95 8.85 -12.37
C PHE A 125 3.73 8.00 -12.08
N THR A 126 3.04 8.27 -10.97
CA THR A 126 1.82 7.58 -10.57
C THR A 126 0.64 8.55 -10.56
N GLY A 127 -0.51 8.09 -11.00
CA GLY A 127 -1.69 8.94 -11.14
C GLY A 127 -2.75 8.36 -12.06
N ASP A 128 -3.61 9.24 -12.53
CA ASP A 128 -4.73 8.91 -13.39
C ASP A 128 -4.49 9.24 -14.88
N SER A 129 -5.55 9.61 -15.62
CA SER A 129 -5.45 9.95 -17.05
C SER A 129 -4.69 11.24 -17.33
N THR A 130 -4.59 12.15 -16.36
CA THR A 130 -3.86 13.41 -16.51
C THR A 130 -2.34 13.20 -16.49
N VAL A 131 -1.88 12.05 -15.97
CA VAL A 131 -0.48 11.65 -15.89
C VAL A 131 -0.12 10.56 -16.90
N LYS A 132 -1.08 9.69 -17.25
CA LYS A 132 -0.84 8.49 -18.07
C LYS A 132 -0.29 8.80 -19.45
N ASN A 133 0.63 7.94 -19.93
CA ASN A 133 1.02 7.89 -21.34
C ASN A 133 -0.20 7.52 -22.22
N ALA A 134 -0.36 8.20 -23.31
CA ALA A 134 -1.17 7.69 -24.41
C ALA A 134 -0.49 6.43 -24.96
N ASP A 135 -1.24 5.35 -25.07
CA ASP A 135 -0.75 4.13 -25.74
C ASP A 135 -0.73 4.38 -27.27
N LYS A 136 -1.57 5.31 -27.73
CA LYS A 136 -1.70 5.74 -29.12
C LYS A 136 -2.18 7.18 -29.17
N ASP A 137 -1.72 7.94 -30.16
CA ASP A 137 -2.07 9.35 -30.38
C ASP A 137 -3.47 9.53 -30.99
N GLU A 138 -4.18 8.46 -31.29
CA GLU A 138 -5.46 8.46 -31.99
C GLU A 138 -6.53 9.31 -31.29
N ASP A 139 -6.47 9.38 -29.94
CA ASP A 139 -7.45 10.12 -29.15
C ASP A 139 -7.09 11.60 -28.92
N GLY A 140 -5.88 12.01 -29.24
CA GLY A 140 -5.37 13.36 -28.96
C GLY A 140 -5.34 13.71 -27.46
N MET A 141 -5.45 12.71 -26.57
CA MET A 141 -5.47 12.87 -25.11
C MET A 141 -4.16 12.37 -24.49
N TRP A 142 -3.36 13.32 -23.98
CA TRP A 142 -2.08 13.05 -23.40
C TRP A 142 -2.02 13.43 -21.93
N GLY A 143 -1.53 12.53 -21.09
CA GLY A 143 -1.14 12.87 -19.73
C GLY A 143 0.25 13.52 -19.71
N TRP A 144 0.49 14.46 -18.77
CA TRP A 144 1.77 15.15 -18.67
C TRP A 144 2.97 14.20 -18.43
N GLY A 145 2.72 13.07 -17.77
CA GLY A 145 3.74 12.03 -17.57
C GLY A 145 4.26 11.43 -18.87
N SER A 146 3.50 11.53 -19.98
CA SER A 146 3.93 11.10 -21.30
C SER A 146 5.04 12.00 -21.90
N GLN A 147 5.14 13.23 -21.41
CA GLN A 147 6.12 14.21 -21.85
C GLN A 147 7.28 14.37 -20.86
N ALA A 148 7.17 13.79 -19.67
CA ALA A 148 8.16 13.96 -18.60
C ALA A 148 9.57 13.51 -19.01
N TYR A 149 9.69 12.49 -19.86
CA TYR A 149 11.00 12.03 -20.36
C TYR A 149 11.77 13.12 -21.12
N THR A 150 11.11 14.14 -21.67
CA THR A 150 11.77 15.25 -22.35
C THR A 150 12.45 16.24 -21.41
N ILE A 151 12.07 16.20 -20.12
CA ILE A 151 12.56 17.10 -19.07
C ILE A 151 13.76 16.49 -18.34
N PHE A 152 13.78 15.17 -18.20
CA PHE A 152 14.82 14.45 -17.47
C PHE A 152 15.96 14.01 -18.40
N ASN A 153 17.19 14.11 -17.89
CA ASN A 153 18.35 13.63 -18.64
C ASN A 153 18.41 12.09 -18.62
N PRO A 154 18.19 11.40 -19.75
CA PRO A 154 18.14 9.94 -19.79
C PRO A 154 19.47 9.24 -19.43
N LYS A 155 20.59 9.98 -19.48
CA LYS A 155 21.89 9.45 -19.02
C LYS A 155 21.99 9.37 -17.50
N LYS A 156 21.14 10.10 -16.75
CA LYS A 156 21.19 10.20 -15.28
C LYS A 156 20.06 9.49 -14.57
N ILE A 157 18.87 9.39 -15.18
CA ILE A 157 17.67 8.85 -14.56
C ILE A 157 16.79 8.13 -15.58
N THR A 158 16.12 7.07 -15.16
CA THR A 158 15.13 6.37 -15.98
C THR A 158 13.73 6.88 -15.64
N CYS A 159 12.92 7.22 -16.63
CA CYS A 159 11.52 7.62 -16.44
C CYS A 159 10.59 6.44 -16.65
N VAL A 160 9.67 6.21 -15.71
CA VAL A 160 8.65 5.16 -15.78
C VAL A 160 7.27 5.76 -15.51
N ASN A 161 6.39 5.79 -16.51
CA ASN A 161 5.02 6.20 -16.31
C ASN A 161 4.14 4.99 -15.91
N ALA A 162 3.92 4.83 -14.61
CA ALA A 162 3.09 3.79 -14.03
C ALA A 162 1.63 4.22 -13.83
N ALA A 163 1.25 5.44 -14.23
CA ALA A 163 -0.10 5.95 -14.12
C ALA A 163 -1.12 5.12 -14.92
N LYS A 164 -2.39 5.17 -14.52
CA LYS A 164 -3.47 4.47 -15.22
C LYS A 164 -4.72 5.34 -15.33
N ALA A 165 -5.17 5.57 -16.56
CA ALA A 165 -6.36 6.34 -16.83
C ALA A 165 -7.58 5.87 -16.04
N GLY A 166 -8.34 6.81 -15.48
CA GLY A 166 -9.56 6.55 -14.74
C GLY A 166 -9.39 5.98 -13.34
N ARG A 167 -8.17 5.95 -12.78
CA ARG A 167 -7.94 5.48 -11.41
C ARG A 167 -7.91 6.63 -10.43
N SER A 168 -8.48 6.39 -9.26
CA SER A 168 -8.31 7.19 -8.06
C SER A 168 -7.19 6.62 -7.21
N SER A 169 -6.81 7.31 -6.14
CA SER A 169 -5.89 6.77 -5.13
C SER A 169 -6.37 5.42 -4.60
N ARG A 170 -7.68 5.30 -4.28
CA ARG A 170 -8.31 4.06 -3.82
C ARG A 170 -8.24 2.94 -4.86
N SER A 171 -8.74 3.17 -6.07
CA SER A 171 -8.80 2.11 -7.09
C SER A 171 -7.41 1.69 -7.57
N TYR A 172 -6.44 2.62 -7.60
CA TYR A 172 -5.06 2.32 -7.94
C TYR A 172 -4.41 1.37 -6.92
N LEU A 173 -4.70 1.57 -5.63
CA LEU A 173 -4.27 0.68 -4.56
C LEU A 173 -5.01 -0.68 -4.63
N ASN A 174 -6.34 -0.66 -4.72
CA ASN A 174 -7.17 -1.87 -4.67
C ASN A 174 -6.94 -2.83 -5.86
N GLU A 175 -6.58 -2.30 -7.03
CA GLU A 175 -6.22 -3.08 -8.21
C GLU A 175 -4.79 -3.65 -8.17
N GLY A 176 -4.04 -3.45 -7.08
CA GLY A 176 -2.65 -3.91 -6.94
C GLY A 176 -1.64 -3.14 -7.81
N ARG A 177 -2.03 -2.00 -8.40
CA ARG A 177 -1.13 -1.19 -9.23
C ARG A 177 -0.05 -0.50 -8.41
N TRP A 178 -0.44 0.00 -7.23
CA TRP A 178 0.52 0.56 -6.30
C TRP A 178 1.52 -0.49 -5.81
N GLU A 179 1.05 -1.70 -5.53
CA GLU A 179 1.91 -2.79 -5.07
C GLU A 179 3.02 -3.12 -6.09
N LYS A 180 2.72 -3.05 -7.39
CA LYS A 180 3.73 -3.23 -8.44
C LYS A 180 4.81 -2.16 -8.40
N VAL A 181 4.43 -0.89 -8.25
CA VAL A 181 5.40 0.21 -8.08
C VAL A 181 6.23 0.00 -6.81
N TYR A 182 5.56 -0.20 -5.68
CA TYR A 182 6.19 -0.42 -4.37
C TYR A 182 7.24 -1.55 -4.40
N ASN A 183 6.89 -2.70 -4.99
CA ASN A 183 7.80 -3.85 -5.07
C ASN A 183 8.99 -3.61 -6.01
N SER A 184 8.88 -2.63 -6.91
CA SER A 184 9.94 -2.27 -7.86
C SER A 184 10.85 -1.16 -7.36
N LEU A 185 10.47 -0.46 -6.26
CA LEU A 185 11.25 0.63 -5.70
C LEU A 185 12.59 0.16 -5.11
N GLN A 186 13.61 0.99 -5.30
CA GLN A 186 14.93 0.84 -4.71
C GLN A 186 15.35 2.14 -4.02
N PRO A 187 16.27 2.10 -3.06
CA PRO A 187 16.81 3.30 -2.44
C PRO A 187 17.32 4.30 -3.47
N GLY A 188 16.94 5.58 -3.30
CA GLY A 188 17.31 6.67 -4.21
C GLY A 188 16.37 6.87 -5.41
N ASP A 189 15.33 6.05 -5.59
CA ASP A 189 14.30 6.31 -6.59
C ASP A 189 13.39 7.47 -6.18
N TYR A 190 12.61 7.97 -7.13
CA TYR A 190 11.63 9.05 -6.94
C TYR A 190 10.25 8.59 -7.37
N VAL A 191 9.22 9.01 -6.65
CA VAL A 191 7.82 8.74 -7.01
C VAL A 191 7.01 10.02 -6.99
N LEU A 192 6.55 10.47 -8.16
CA LEU A 192 5.61 11.56 -8.30
C LEU A 192 4.19 11.00 -8.20
N ILE A 193 3.37 11.57 -7.33
CA ILE A 193 2.05 11.05 -6.97
C ILE A 193 1.00 12.13 -7.24
N GLU A 194 0.14 11.93 -8.24
CA GLU A 194 -0.99 12.82 -8.57
C GLU A 194 -2.29 12.01 -8.67
N PHE A 195 -3.19 12.16 -7.69
CA PHE A 195 -4.54 11.60 -7.68
C PHE A 195 -5.55 12.65 -7.25
N GLY A 196 -6.84 12.42 -7.47
CA GLY A 196 -7.93 13.28 -7.00
C GLY A 196 -9.05 13.48 -8.03
N HIS A 197 -8.76 13.47 -9.33
CA HIS A 197 -9.79 13.66 -10.36
C HIS A 197 -10.86 12.56 -10.36
N ASN A 198 -10.52 11.35 -9.95
CA ASN A 198 -11.43 10.24 -9.83
C ASN A 198 -11.84 9.97 -8.37
N ASP A 199 -11.14 10.51 -7.41
CA ASP A 199 -11.46 10.39 -5.97
C ASP A 199 -12.75 11.12 -5.60
N ILE A 200 -13.13 12.13 -6.37
CA ILE A 200 -14.41 12.87 -6.25
C ILE A 200 -15.64 12.04 -6.67
N CYS A 201 -15.45 10.89 -7.30
CA CYS A 201 -16.54 10.03 -7.72
C CYS A 201 -17.30 9.42 -6.54
N SER A 202 -18.41 8.74 -6.82
CA SER A 202 -19.17 8.00 -5.80
C SER A 202 -18.30 6.97 -5.08
N LEU A 203 -18.57 6.80 -3.76
CA LEU A 203 -17.89 5.81 -2.92
C LEU A 203 -18.35 4.38 -3.22
N THR A 204 -19.57 4.19 -3.72
CA THR A 204 -20.25 2.90 -3.76
C THR A 204 -20.73 2.45 -5.13
N ASP A 205 -20.54 3.28 -6.16
CA ASP A 205 -20.97 2.95 -7.53
C ASP A 205 -20.14 1.80 -8.15
N LYS A 206 -20.53 1.37 -9.32
CA LYS A 206 -19.86 0.32 -10.11
C LYS A 206 -18.36 0.52 -10.26
N LYS A 207 -17.90 1.75 -10.33
CA LYS A 207 -16.49 2.07 -10.57
C LYS A 207 -15.66 2.07 -9.30
N MET A 208 -16.29 2.18 -8.12
CA MET A 208 -15.68 2.16 -6.78
C MET A 208 -14.43 3.04 -6.67
N ARG A 209 -14.50 4.27 -7.20
CA ARG A 209 -13.35 5.18 -7.28
C ARG A 209 -13.29 6.17 -6.13
N GLY A 210 -14.44 6.58 -5.59
CA GLY A 210 -14.49 7.63 -4.58
C GLY A 210 -13.68 7.28 -3.34
N SER A 211 -12.99 8.28 -2.79
CA SER A 211 -12.39 8.27 -1.46
C SER A 211 -13.12 9.26 -0.55
N ILE A 212 -13.06 9.08 0.78
CA ILE A 212 -13.66 10.04 1.71
C ILE A 212 -12.94 11.38 1.58
N PRO A 213 -13.65 12.50 1.34
CA PRO A 213 -13.05 13.78 0.95
C PRO A 213 -12.48 14.54 2.15
N CYS A 214 -11.32 14.16 2.64
CA CYS A 214 -10.55 14.90 3.65
C CYS A 214 -9.08 14.44 3.70
N ALA A 215 -8.21 15.24 4.37
CA ALA A 215 -6.81 14.91 4.61
C ALA A 215 -6.59 14.04 5.86
N LYS A 216 -7.56 14.01 6.78
CA LYS A 216 -7.45 13.26 8.05
C LYS A 216 -7.48 11.76 7.82
N ASP A 217 -6.81 11.00 8.67
CA ASP A 217 -6.89 9.55 8.68
C ASP A 217 -8.25 9.10 9.21
N THR A 218 -9.11 8.70 8.30
CA THR A 218 -10.44 8.17 8.63
C THR A 218 -10.89 7.16 7.60
N CYS A 219 -11.83 6.30 8.00
CA CYS A 219 -12.45 5.31 7.14
C CYS A 219 -13.87 4.99 7.60
N ASN A 220 -14.66 4.44 6.69
CA ASN A 220 -15.97 3.88 6.99
C ASN A 220 -16.21 2.64 6.14
N VAL A 221 -17.13 1.79 6.62
CA VAL A 221 -17.61 0.64 5.87
C VAL A 221 -18.80 1.05 5.02
N TYR A 222 -18.75 0.72 3.74
CA TYR A 222 -19.82 0.97 2.79
C TYR A 222 -20.23 -0.33 2.10
N GLN A 223 -21.52 -0.49 1.85
CA GLN A 223 -22.01 -1.56 0.99
C GLN A 223 -21.98 -1.10 -0.47
N MET A 224 -21.30 -1.84 -1.32
CA MET A 224 -21.18 -1.54 -2.74
C MET A 224 -22.52 -1.78 -3.46
N GLN A 225 -22.90 -0.87 -4.38
CA GLN A 225 -24.23 -0.90 -5.00
C GLN A 225 -24.46 -2.13 -5.88
N GLU A 226 -23.46 -2.58 -6.64
CA GLU A 226 -23.60 -3.75 -7.52
C GLU A 226 -23.31 -5.07 -6.83
N SER A 227 -22.12 -5.22 -6.26
CA SER A 227 -21.67 -6.47 -5.66
C SER A 227 -22.35 -6.80 -4.35
N LYS A 228 -23.01 -5.83 -3.71
CA LYS A 228 -23.58 -5.91 -2.35
C LYS A 228 -22.55 -6.28 -1.26
N GLN A 229 -21.27 -6.37 -1.62
CA GLN A 229 -20.19 -6.62 -0.67
C GLN A 229 -19.90 -5.35 0.15
N PHE A 230 -19.41 -5.56 1.37
CA PHE A 230 -18.95 -4.48 2.21
C PHE A 230 -17.48 -4.20 1.96
N GLU A 231 -17.10 -2.92 1.86
CA GLU A 231 -15.73 -2.47 1.68
C GLU A 231 -15.41 -1.34 2.67
N VAL A 232 -14.22 -1.39 3.26
CA VAL A 232 -13.67 -0.27 4.02
C VAL A 232 -13.11 0.75 3.04
N VAL A 233 -13.71 1.93 3.02
CA VAL A 233 -13.24 3.05 2.21
C VAL A 233 -12.53 4.04 3.12
N TYR A 234 -11.31 4.39 2.76
CA TYR A 234 -10.48 5.35 3.49
C TYR A 234 -10.59 6.76 2.89
N SER A 235 -10.09 7.72 3.64
CA SER A 235 -10.00 9.11 3.16
C SER A 235 -8.91 9.27 2.09
N PHE A 236 -9.05 10.33 1.30
CA PHE A 236 -8.05 10.73 0.32
C PHE A 236 -6.67 10.93 0.96
N GLY A 237 -6.63 11.62 2.11
CA GLY A 237 -5.39 11.83 2.86
C GLY A 237 -4.75 10.53 3.33
N TRP A 238 -5.55 9.56 3.77
CA TRP A 238 -5.04 8.25 4.17
C TRP A 238 -4.31 7.55 3.01
N TYR A 239 -4.91 7.53 1.81
CA TYR A 239 -4.28 6.89 0.65
C TYR A 239 -2.96 7.59 0.29
N LEU A 240 -2.92 8.92 0.30
CA LEU A 240 -1.68 9.66 0.02
C LEU A 240 -0.60 9.38 1.06
N LYS A 241 -0.95 9.42 2.35
CA LYS A 241 0.00 9.11 3.44
C LYS A 241 0.54 7.69 3.34
N LYS A 242 -0.33 6.73 3.01
CA LYS A 242 0.10 5.35 2.76
C LYS A 242 1.15 5.28 1.64
N PHE A 243 0.91 5.93 0.51
CA PHE A 243 1.86 5.95 -0.61
C PHE A 243 3.19 6.60 -0.20
N ILE A 244 3.15 7.72 0.51
CA ILE A 244 4.35 8.41 1.01
C ILE A 244 5.17 7.50 1.93
N GLN A 245 4.52 6.85 2.90
CA GLN A 245 5.20 5.98 3.86
C GLN A 245 5.82 4.75 3.18
N ASP A 246 5.11 4.16 2.22
CA ASP A 246 5.62 3.05 1.43
C ASP A 246 6.88 3.43 0.63
N VAL A 247 6.91 4.65 0.09
CA VAL A 247 8.09 5.15 -0.64
C VAL A 247 9.27 5.38 0.31
N TYR A 248 9.04 6.00 1.47
CA TYR A 248 10.09 6.20 2.47
C TYR A 248 10.65 4.88 3.00
N GLU A 249 9.81 3.87 3.20
CA GLU A 249 10.25 2.53 3.63
C GLU A 249 11.25 1.90 2.67
N LYS A 250 11.08 2.16 1.36
CA LYS A 250 12.01 1.68 0.34
C LYS A 250 13.28 2.53 0.19
N GLY A 251 13.46 3.55 1.04
CA GLY A 251 14.57 4.50 0.92
C GLY A 251 14.47 5.39 -0.33
N ALA A 252 13.28 5.50 -0.89
CA ALA A 252 12.98 6.32 -2.06
C ALA A 252 12.35 7.68 -1.65
N HIS A 253 12.16 8.57 -2.61
CA HIS A 253 11.73 9.96 -2.39
C HIS A 253 10.31 10.19 -2.94
N PRO A 254 9.28 10.36 -2.08
CA PRO A 254 7.94 10.71 -2.52
C PRO A 254 7.84 12.19 -2.85
N ILE A 255 7.12 12.52 -3.91
CA ILE A 255 6.82 13.87 -4.34
C ILE A 255 5.32 13.95 -4.64
N LEU A 256 4.56 14.67 -3.82
CA LEU A 256 3.17 14.93 -4.11
C LEU A 256 3.04 16.04 -5.16
N VAL A 257 2.26 15.79 -6.18
CA VAL A 257 1.96 16.73 -7.26
C VAL A 257 0.49 17.14 -7.15
N SER A 258 0.23 18.45 -7.07
CA SER A 258 -1.12 18.96 -7.06
C SER A 258 -1.86 18.65 -8.36
N LEU A 259 -3.19 18.60 -8.31
CA LEU A 259 -4.00 18.25 -9.47
C LEU A 259 -3.75 19.17 -10.66
N THR A 260 -3.61 18.57 -11.82
CA THR A 260 -3.74 19.27 -13.11
C THR A 260 -5.09 19.97 -13.17
N PRO A 261 -5.15 21.27 -13.49
CA PRO A 261 -6.42 22.00 -13.57
C PRO A 261 -7.35 21.39 -14.63
N ARG A 262 -8.65 21.37 -14.33
CA ARG A 262 -9.67 21.03 -15.34
C ARG A 262 -9.99 22.27 -16.18
N ASN A 263 -10.52 22.06 -17.37
CA ASN A 263 -11.08 23.13 -18.21
C ASN A 263 -12.44 23.59 -17.65
N GLU A 264 -12.47 24.04 -16.41
CA GLU A 264 -13.64 24.57 -15.69
C GLU A 264 -13.33 26.02 -15.29
N TRP A 265 -14.20 26.96 -15.68
CA TRP A 265 -13.99 28.38 -15.53
C TRP A 265 -15.12 29.07 -14.76
N PRO A 266 -15.36 28.75 -13.49
CA PRO A 266 -16.35 29.45 -12.69
C PRO A 266 -15.96 30.94 -12.57
N HIS A 267 -16.92 31.81 -12.90
CA HIS A 267 -16.73 33.28 -12.88
C HIS A 267 -15.52 33.76 -13.72
N GLY A 268 -15.21 33.09 -14.82
CA GLY A 268 -14.12 33.46 -15.71
C GLY A 268 -12.70 33.19 -15.19
N LYS A 269 -12.56 32.45 -14.11
CA LYS A 269 -11.27 32.01 -13.57
C LYS A 269 -11.18 30.49 -13.56
N MET A 270 -10.01 29.96 -13.91
CA MET A 270 -9.76 28.52 -13.90
C MET A 270 -9.90 27.96 -12.46
N GLU A 271 -10.69 26.90 -12.32
CA GLU A 271 -10.87 26.18 -11.06
C GLU A 271 -9.58 25.45 -10.66
N ARG A 272 -9.05 25.76 -9.48
CA ARG A 272 -7.79 25.21 -8.97
C ARG A 272 -7.98 24.22 -7.81
N ARG A 273 -9.20 24.09 -7.30
CA ARG A 273 -9.52 23.22 -6.15
C ARG A 273 -8.65 23.49 -4.90
N ASN A 274 -8.22 24.75 -4.72
CA ASN A 274 -7.30 25.13 -3.64
C ASN A 274 -7.87 24.88 -2.25
N ASP A 275 -9.19 24.93 -2.08
CA ASP A 275 -9.90 24.77 -0.82
C ASP A 275 -10.34 23.33 -0.52
N THR A 276 -10.09 22.41 -1.47
CA THR A 276 -10.39 20.99 -1.37
C THR A 276 -9.12 20.16 -1.55
N TYR A 277 -8.94 19.52 -2.69
CA TYR A 277 -7.79 18.65 -2.96
C TYR A 277 -6.44 19.38 -2.79
N GLY A 278 -6.31 20.60 -3.27
CA GLY A 278 -5.09 21.40 -3.09
C GLY A 278 -4.77 21.67 -1.62
N LYS A 279 -5.81 21.92 -0.79
CA LYS A 279 -5.65 22.04 0.66
C LYS A 279 -5.22 20.73 1.29
N TRP A 280 -5.88 19.63 0.95
CA TRP A 280 -5.56 18.29 1.51
C TRP A 280 -4.16 17.83 1.15
N TYR A 281 -3.67 18.12 -0.05
CA TYR A 281 -2.28 17.87 -0.42
C TYR A 281 -1.30 18.58 0.52
N ARG A 282 -1.53 19.88 0.80
CA ARG A 282 -0.67 20.66 1.72
C ARG A 282 -0.72 20.13 3.15
N GLU A 283 -1.91 19.77 3.62
CA GLU A 283 -2.09 19.16 4.95
C GLU A 283 -1.34 17.84 5.07
N VAL A 284 -1.45 16.97 4.08
CA VAL A 284 -0.74 15.68 4.06
C VAL A 284 0.78 15.89 4.03
N VAL A 285 1.29 16.81 3.21
CA VAL A 285 2.73 17.13 3.18
C VAL A 285 3.20 17.62 4.55
N ALA A 286 2.48 18.56 5.17
CA ALA A 286 2.85 19.09 6.48
C ALA A 286 2.88 18.01 7.58
N GLU A 287 1.99 17.01 7.51
CA GLU A 287 1.97 15.89 8.46
C GLU A 287 3.04 14.82 8.20
N THR A 288 3.50 14.67 6.96
CA THR A 288 4.41 13.60 6.55
C THR A 288 5.84 14.06 6.32
N ASP A 289 6.10 15.36 6.31
CA ASP A 289 7.45 15.91 6.15
C ASP A 289 8.27 15.71 7.45
N ARG A 290 9.01 14.62 7.48
CA ARG A 290 9.87 14.25 8.62
C ARG A 290 11.20 14.99 8.66
N LYS A 291 11.50 15.86 7.72
CA LYS A 291 12.76 16.62 7.73
C LYS A 291 12.79 17.75 8.78
N SER A 292 11.65 18.04 9.39
CA SER A 292 11.53 19.07 10.42
C SER A 292 11.69 18.57 11.85
N VAL A 293 12.01 17.29 12.06
CA VAL A 293 12.25 16.72 13.40
C VAL A 293 13.64 16.08 13.40
N GLY A 294 14.63 16.92 13.46
CA GLY A 294 16.03 16.56 13.74
C GLY A 294 16.51 17.32 14.93
#